data_1e1d0a21ed70b96ea60e61616c19af82
#
_entry.id   1e1d0a21ed70b96ea60e61616c19af82
#
_cell.length_a   1.000
_cell.length_b   1.000
_cell.length_c   1.000
_cell.angle_alpha   90.00
_cell.angle_beta   90.00
_cell.angle_gamma   90.00
#
_symmetry.space_group_name_H-M   'P 1'
#
loop_
_entity.id
_entity.type
_entity.pdbx_description
1 polymer ?
#
loop_
_entity_poly.entity_id
_entity_poly.type
_entity_poly.pdbx_seq_one_letter_code
_entity_poly.pdbx_strand_id
1 'polypeptide(L)'
;VTTQVVILAAGMGSRLGRSLPKPLTELSDGRTIMQQQFDNIHHAFGKNVKVTIVVGYKLEHIIEAFPDASFVYNEQYDQTNTSKSLMRALNASQPGGVLWMNGDVVFDPTVLDRAAAMMARDQSFVTVNTSKVSDEEVKYTTSAEGYIQELSKTVKGGLGEAVGINYVSRDDKANLLRQLGRVDDQDYFERGIELAIEQDRMLVEPVNISDLYAVEVDFAEDLERANLFV
;
A
#
# COMPACT_ATOMS: atom_id res chain seq x y z
N VAL A 1 12.06 -8.86 -16.80
CA VAL A 1 11.63 -7.55 -16.26
C VAL A 1 11.68 -7.64 -14.74
N THR A 2 12.35 -6.69 -14.08
CA THR A 2 12.45 -6.64 -12.62
C THR A 2 11.11 -6.20 -12.03
N THR A 3 10.59 -6.94 -11.05
CA THR A 3 9.39 -6.55 -10.30
C THR A 3 9.70 -5.32 -9.45
N GLN A 4 8.82 -4.31 -9.51
CA GLN A 4 8.95 -3.08 -8.73
C GLN A 4 7.95 -3.07 -7.59
N VAL A 5 8.44 -2.95 -6.37
CA VAL A 5 7.62 -2.86 -5.14
C VAL A 5 7.98 -1.59 -4.40
N VAL A 6 6.97 -0.86 -3.97
CA VAL A 6 7.08 0.37 -3.17
C VAL A 6 6.45 0.15 -1.80
N ILE A 7 7.16 0.55 -0.75
CA ILE A 7 6.62 0.60 0.63
C ILE A 7 6.49 2.07 1.02
N LEU A 8 5.29 2.50 1.40
CA LEU A 8 5.02 3.86 1.88
C LEU A 8 5.29 3.93 3.38
N ALA A 9 6.35 4.63 3.77
CA ALA A 9 6.84 4.68 5.15
C ALA A 9 7.27 6.09 5.58
N ALA A 10 6.72 7.13 4.95
CA ALA A 10 7.11 8.52 5.22
C ALA A 10 6.36 9.17 6.39
N GLY A 11 5.21 8.62 6.81
CA GLY A 11 4.32 9.20 7.80
C GLY A 11 4.88 9.20 9.23
N MET A 12 4.35 10.10 10.08
CA MET A 12 4.79 10.27 11.47
C MET A 12 4.30 9.16 12.40
N GLY A 13 3.21 8.44 12.09
CA GLY A 13 2.73 7.29 12.83
C GLY A 13 2.45 7.54 14.31
N SER A 14 1.94 8.72 14.67
CA SER A 14 1.86 9.21 16.06
C SER A 14 0.90 8.42 16.97
N ARG A 15 -0.09 7.72 16.40
CA ARG A 15 -1.13 7.03 17.18
C ARG A 15 -0.61 5.85 18.01
N LEU A 16 0.46 5.20 17.55
CA LEU A 16 1.08 4.08 18.27
C LEU A 16 1.96 4.55 19.44
N GLY A 17 2.25 5.87 19.54
CA GLY A 17 2.98 6.48 20.66
C GLY A 17 4.45 6.03 20.78
N ARG A 18 5.05 5.50 19.72
CA ARG A 18 6.42 5.00 19.72
C ARG A 18 7.41 6.04 19.19
N SER A 19 8.66 5.93 19.64
CA SER A 19 9.74 6.85 19.26
C SER A 19 10.32 6.58 17.85
N LEU A 20 10.15 5.36 17.33
CA LEU A 20 10.61 4.95 16.00
C LEU A 20 9.50 5.08 14.96
N PRO A 21 9.84 5.15 13.66
CA PRO A 21 8.86 5.04 12.59
C PRO A 21 8.00 3.78 12.75
N LYS A 22 6.69 3.90 12.49
CA LYS A 22 5.72 2.80 12.67
C LYS A 22 6.14 1.49 11.99
N PRO A 23 6.68 1.49 10.75
CA PRO A 23 7.12 0.26 10.10
C PRO A 23 8.23 -0.51 10.83
N LEU A 24 8.95 0.14 11.75
CA LEU A 24 9.98 -0.48 12.58
C LEU A 24 9.44 -0.98 13.92
N THR A 25 8.13 -1.02 14.10
CA THR A 25 7.50 -1.65 15.27
C THR A 25 7.80 -3.14 15.27
N GLU A 26 8.30 -3.64 16.41
CA GLU A 26 8.64 -5.05 16.59
C GLU A 26 7.39 -5.91 16.82
N LEU A 27 7.32 -7.03 16.12
CA LEU A 27 6.32 -8.08 16.26
C LEU A 27 6.78 -9.13 17.28
N SER A 28 5.86 -10.00 17.70
CA SER A 28 6.14 -11.02 18.73
C SER A 28 7.20 -12.04 18.30
N ASP A 29 7.41 -12.23 17.02
CA ASP A 29 8.45 -13.12 16.48
C ASP A 29 9.83 -12.46 16.36
N GLY A 30 9.99 -11.21 16.80
CA GLY A 30 11.22 -10.44 16.78
C GLY A 30 11.52 -9.70 15.48
N ARG A 31 10.70 -9.87 14.44
CA ARG A 31 10.78 -9.06 13.22
C ARG A 31 10.10 -7.72 13.41
N THR A 32 10.52 -6.71 12.67
CA THR A 32 9.71 -5.50 12.50
C THR A 32 8.59 -5.73 11.47
N ILE A 33 7.57 -4.88 11.47
CA ILE A 33 6.52 -4.92 10.44
C ILE A 33 7.16 -4.89 9.05
N MET A 34 8.10 -3.98 8.80
CA MET A 34 8.78 -3.87 7.51
C MET A 34 9.61 -5.10 7.17
N GLN A 35 10.26 -5.75 8.14
CA GLN A 35 10.98 -7.00 7.90
C GLN A 35 10.03 -8.11 7.46
N GLN A 36 8.86 -8.21 8.09
CA GLN A 36 7.82 -9.16 7.68
C GLN A 36 7.35 -8.89 6.24
N GLN A 37 7.19 -7.62 5.86
CA GLN A 37 6.87 -7.24 4.49
C GLN A 37 7.98 -7.61 3.50
N PHE A 38 9.24 -7.35 3.83
CA PHE A 38 10.39 -7.73 3.01
C PHE A 38 10.48 -9.24 2.81
N ASP A 39 10.27 -10.02 3.86
CA ASP A 39 10.28 -11.48 3.77
C ASP A 39 9.18 -11.98 2.84
N ASN A 40 7.97 -11.43 2.92
CA ASN A 40 6.86 -11.75 2.03
C ASN A 40 7.16 -11.37 0.56
N ILE A 41 7.76 -10.20 0.34
CA ILE A 41 8.16 -9.74 -0.99
C ILE A 41 9.20 -10.67 -1.62
N HIS A 42 10.24 -11.03 -0.86
CA HIS A 42 11.27 -11.93 -1.35
C HIS A 42 10.75 -13.36 -1.56
N HIS A 43 9.82 -13.81 -0.71
CA HIS A 43 9.14 -15.10 -0.90
C HIS A 43 8.38 -15.16 -2.24
N ALA A 44 7.60 -14.12 -2.54
CA ALA A 44 6.76 -14.09 -3.74
C ALA A 44 7.54 -13.83 -5.04
N PHE A 45 8.56 -12.95 -5.01
CA PHE A 45 9.23 -12.44 -6.21
C PHE A 45 10.69 -12.82 -6.32
N GLY A 46 11.25 -13.48 -5.31
CA GLY A 46 12.65 -13.89 -5.29
C GLY A 46 13.62 -12.71 -5.26
N LYS A 47 14.81 -12.93 -5.81
CA LYS A 47 15.88 -11.91 -5.81
C LYS A 47 15.74 -10.86 -6.93
N ASN A 48 14.87 -11.11 -7.91
CA ASN A 48 14.67 -10.19 -9.05
C ASN A 48 13.56 -9.16 -8.76
N VAL A 49 13.59 -8.59 -7.56
CA VAL A 49 12.68 -7.55 -7.11
C VAL A 49 13.46 -6.32 -6.68
N LYS A 50 12.99 -5.15 -7.09
CA LYS A 50 13.48 -3.86 -6.60
C LYS A 50 12.49 -3.32 -5.59
N VAL A 51 12.91 -3.20 -4.34
CA VAL A 51 12.11 -2.58 -3.28
C VAL A 51 12.55 -1.15 -3.10
N THR A 52 11.61 -0.22 -3.24
CA THR A 52 11.80 1.21 -2.98
C THR A 52 10.96 1.60 -1.78
N ILE A 53 11.57 2.22 -0.77
CA ILE A 53 10.88 2.71 0.41
C ILE A 53 10.73 4.22 0.30
N VAL A 54 9.50 4.74 0.41
CA VAL A 54 9.28 6.17 0.55
C VAL A 54 9.46 6.53 2.02
N VAL A 55 10.45 7.35 2.30
CA VAL A 55 10.85 7.75 3.65
C VAL A 55 10.58 9.23 3.91
N GLY A 56 10.47 9.60 5.16
CA GLY A 56 10.23 10.97 5.60
C GLY A 56 10.58 11.12 7.08
N TYR A 57 9.60 10.90 7.95
CA TYR A 57 9.81 10.98 9.40
C TYR A 57 10.89 10.00 9.87
N LYS A 58 11.93 10.53 10.52
CA LYS A 58 13.05 9.75 11.07
C LYS A 58 13.63 8.73 10.07
N LEU A 59 13.82 9.18 8.84
CA LEU A 59 14.26 8.35 7.72
C LEU A 59 15.57 7.59 7.99
N GLU A 60 16.46 8.15 8.82
CA GLU A 60 17.74 7.54 9.18
C GLU A 60 17.59 6.14 9.79
N HIS A 61 16.55 5.93 10.59
CA HIS A 61 16.29 4.63 11.21
C HIS A 61 15.89 3.57 10.20
N ILE A 62 15.10 3.96 9.17
CA ILE A 62 14.68 3.04 8.11
C ILE A 62 15.87 2.71 7.21
N ILE A 63 16.69 3.71 6.85
CA ILE A 63 17.88 3.50 6.02
C ILE A 63 18.88 2.58 6.73
N GLU A 64 19.09 2.76 8.03
CA GLU A 64 19.98 1.87 8.82
C GLU A 64 19.44 0.44 8.89
N ALA A 65 18.12 0.27 9.00
CA ALA A 65 17.51 -1.06 9.10
C ALA A 65 17.50 -1.83 7.75
N PHE A 66 17.43 -1.10 6.62
CA PHE A 66 17.30 -1.67 5.28
C PHE A 66 18.28 -1.01 4.29
N PRO A 67 19.60 -1.10 4.53
CA PRO A 67 20.59 -0.33 3.75
C PRO A 67 20.68 -0.74 2.27
N ASP A 68 20.22 -1.92 1.92
CA ASP A 68 20.25 -2.43 0.54
C ASP A 68 18.99 -2.07 -0.29
N ALA A 69 17.99 -1.42 0.32
CA ALA A 69 16.82 -0.96 -0.39
C ALA A 69 17.12 0.32 -1.19
N SER A 70 16.22 0.64 -2.13
CA SER A 70 16.18 1.97 -2.76
C SER A 70 15.29 2.90 -1.93
N PHE A 71 15.60 4.19 -1.93
CA PHE A 71 14.85 5.16 -1.13
C PHE A 71 14.39 6.34 -1.99
N VAL A 72 13.19 6.81 -1.69
CA VAL A 72 12.64 8.07 -2.20
C VAL A 72 12.23 8.91 -1.00
N TYR A 73 12.75 10.13 -0.91
CA TYR A 73 12.45 11.03 0.19
C TYR A 73 11.23 11.90 -0.12
N ASN A 74 10.22 11.83 0.73
CA ASN A 74 9.14 12.82 0.76
C ASN A 74 9.52 13.90 1.78
N GLU A 75 10.14 14.97 1.32
CA GLU A 75 10.59 16.09 2.16
C GLU A 75 9.45 16.88 2.78
N GLN A 76 8.23 16.71 2.25
CA GLN A 76 7.00 17.34 2.76
C GLN A 76 6.13 16.32 3.53
N TYR A 77 6.74 15.32 4.14
CA TYR A 77 6.03 14.24 4.84
C TYR A 77 5.11 14.73 5.97
N ASP A 78 5.42 15.86 6.58
CA ASP A 78 4.65 16.49 7.66
C ASP A 78 3.50 17.39 7.15
N GLN A 79 3.44 17.67 5.84
CA GLN A 79 2.46 18.54 5.19
C GLN A 79 1.60 17.81 4.15
N THR A 80 1.97 16.59 3.79
CA THR A 80 1.30 15.81 2.74
C THR A 80 0.91 14.42 3.25
N ASN A 81 0.14 13.70 2.46
CA ASN A 81 -0.29 12.35 2.78
C ASN A 81 0.15 11.34 1.69
N THR A 82 -0.37 10.14 1.74
CA THR A 82 0.04 9.00 0.91
C THR A 82 -0.07 9.26 -0.59
N SER A 83 -0.98 10.12 -1.05
CA SER A 83 -1.04 10.51 -2.47
C SER A 83 0.27 11.10 -2.96
N LYS A 84 0.89 11.97 -2.19
CA LYS A 84 2.16 12.63 -2.58
C LYS A 84 3.36 11.71 -2.39
N SER A 85 3.35 10.84 -1.38
CA SER A 85 4.37 9.81 -1.21
C SER A 85 4.37 8.83 -2.38
N LEU A 86 3.20 8.33 -2.79
CA LEU A 86 3.10 7.44 -3.95
C LEU A 86 3.50 8.14 -5.25
N MET A 87 3.07 9.39 -5.44
CA MET A 87 3.45 10.19 -6.61
C MET A 87 4.98 10.26 -6.77
N ARG A 88 5.72 10.52 -5.70
CA ARG A 88 7.19 10.57 -5.72
C ARG A 88 7.79 9.22 -6.11
N ALA A 89 7.28 8.14 -5.57
CA ALA A 89 7.74 6.79 -5.89
C ALA A 89 7.48 6.42 -7.35
N LEU A 90 6.30 6.73 -7.87
CA LEU A 90 5.96 6.46 -9.28
C LEU A 90 6.80 7.30 -10.25
N ASN A 91 7.08 8.57 -9.91
CA ASN A 91 7.99 9.42 -10.69
C ASN A 91 9.41 8.85 -10.76
N ALA A 92 9.88 8.21 -9.70
CA ALA A 92 11.21 7.59 -9.61
C ALA A 92 11.25 6.15 -10.15
N SER A 93 10.11 5.57 -10.50
CA SER A 93 10.02 4.18 -10.94
C SER A 93 10.53 3.98 -12.37
N GLN A 94 10.96 2.75 -12.66
CA GLN A 94 11.31 2.32 -14.01
C GLN A 94 10.05 2.05 -14.84
N PRO A 95 10.16 1.98 -16.19
CA PRO A 95 9.04 1.53 -17.02
C PRO A 95 8.45 0.20 -16.55
N GLY A 96 7.14 0.07 -16.63
CA GLY A 96 6.41 -1.11 -16.16
C GLY A 96 5.46 -0.78 -15.01
N GLY A 97 4.70 -1.78 -14.57
CA GLY A 97 3.79 -1.65 -13.45
C GLY A 97 4.51 -1.57 -12.10
N VAL A 98 3.78 -1.14 -11.08
CA VAL A 98 4.29 -0.98 -9.72
C VAL A 98 3.29 -1.53 -8.72
N LEU A 99 3.77 -2.46 -7.86
CA LEU A 99 3.08 -2.88 -6.64
C LEU A 99 3.46 -1.93 -5.51
N TRP A 100 2.50 -1.45 -4.73
CA TRP A 100 2.82 -0.70 -3.53
C TRP A 100 1.99 -1.13 -2.33
N MET A 101 2.51 -0.86 -1.15
CA MET A 101 1.84 -1.17 0.11
C MET A 101 2.11 -0.12 1.16
N ASN A 102 1.17 0.04 2.10
CA ASN A 102 1.38 0.81 3.31
C ASN A 102 2.37 0.08 4.22
N GLY A 103 3.31 0.82 4.81
CA GLY A 103 4.39 0.27 5.64
C GLY A 103 3.96 -0.22 7.02
N ASP A 104 2.67 -0.19 7.32
CA ASP A 104 2.08 -0.60 8.61
C ASP A 104 1.16 -1.82 8.51
N VAL A 105 1.15 -2.52 7.38
CA VAL A 105 0.33 -3.71 7.16
C VAL A 105 1.13 -4.97 7.41
N VAL A 106 0.67 -5.79 8.35
CA VAL A 106 1.14 -7.18 8.58
C VAL A 106 0.20 -8.12 7.85
N PHE A 107 0.71 -8.94 6.95
CA PHE A 107 -0.16 -9.73 6.08
C PHE A 107 0.40 -11.13 5.78
N ASP A 108 -0.51 -12.04 5.45
CA ASP A 108 -0.20 -13.40 5.05
C ASP A 108 0.66 -13.42 3.77
N PRO A 109 1.75 -14.20 3.72
CA PRO A 109 2.57 -14.32 2.50
C PRO A 109 1.78 -14.66 1.23
N THR A 110 0.71 -15.43 1.35
CA THR A 110 -0.16 -15.83 0.23
C THR A 110 -0.86 -14.66 -0.46
N VAL A 111 -0.99 -13.51 0.21
CA VAL A 111 -1.53 -12.28 -0.41
C VAL A 111 -0.73 -11.90 -1.65
N LEU A 112 0.60 -11.96 -1.57
CA LEU A 112 1.47 -11.60 -2.70
C LEU A 112 1.49 -12.67 -3.80
N ASP A 113 1.18 -13.93 -3.50
CA ASP A 113 0.99 -14.95 -4.52
C ASP A 113 -0.23 -14.63 -5.40
N ARG A 114 -1.33 -14.19 -4.79
CA ARG A 114 -2.51 -13.68 -5.54
C ARG A 114 -2.19 -12.42 -6.33
N ALA A 115 -1.48 -11.49 -5.71
CA ALA A 115 -1.03 -10.28 -6.38
C ALA A 115 -0.17 -10.61 -7.61
N ALA A 116 0.77 -11.54 -7.50
CA ALA A 116 1.65 -11.97 -8.58
C ALA A 116 0.85 -12.49 -9.80
N ALA A 117 -0.22 -13.23 -9.56
CA ALA A 117 -1.10 -13.72 -10.64
C ALA A 117 -1.76 -12.58 -11.43
N MET A 118 -2.19 -11.52 -10.74
CA MET A 118 -2.77 -10.32 -11.37
C MET A 118 -1.69 -9.49 -12.08
N MET A 119 -0.53 -9.33 -11.46
CA MET A 119 0.62 -8.63 -12.04
C MET A 119 1.11 -9.28 -13.33
N ALA A 120 1.06 -10.62 -13.41
CA ALA A 120 1.41 -11.36 -14.62
C ALA A 120 0.51 -11.00 -15.82
N ARG A 121 -0.71 -10.56 -15.59
CA ARG A 121 -1.65 -10.05 -16.61
C ARG A 121 -1.54 -8.54 -16.80
N ASP A 122 -0.66 -7.89 -16.07
CA ASP A 122 -0.51 -6.42 -16.01
C ASP A 122 -1.85 -5.71 -15.74
N GLN A 123 -2.65 -6.24 -14.80
CA GLN A 123 -3.96 -5.72 -14.44
C GLN A 123 -3.89 -4.94 -13.13
N SER A 124 -4.29 -3.66 -13.16
CA SER A 124 -4.39 -2.82 -11.97
C SER A 124 -5.41 -3.39 -10.98
N PHE A 125 -5.07 -3.41 -9.69
CA PHE A 125 -5.93 -3.94 -8.64
C PHE A 125 -5.76 -3.23 -7.29
N VAL A 126 -6.77 -3.39 -6.45
CA VAL A 126 -6.77 -3.07 -5.03
C VAL A 126 -7.12 -4.34 -4.26
N THR A 127 -6.33 -4.71 -3.25
CA THR A 127 -6.70 -5.82 -2.37
C THR A 127 -7.79 -5.38 -1.41
N VAL A 128 -8.77 -6.26 -1.18
CA VAL A 128 -9.96 -5.95 -0.38
C VAL A 128 -10.30 -7.08 0.59
N ASN A 129 -10.90 -6.69 1.71
CA ASN A 129 -11.47 -7.61 2.69
C ASN A 129 -12.97 -7.34 2.79
N THR A 130 -13.78 -8.32 2.41
CA THR A 130 -15.24 -8.21 2.41
C THR A 130 -15.89 -8.64 3.73
N SER A 131 -15.11 -9.16 4.67
CA SER A 131 -15.62 -9.60 5.98
C SER A 131 -15.83 -8.46 6.98
N LYS A 132 -15.34 -7.26 6.67
CA LYS A 132 -15.41 -6.07 7.51
C LYS A 132 -15.82 -4.85 6.69
N VAL A 133 -16.62 -3.99 7.30
CA VAL A 133 -16.98 -2.67 6.78
C VAL A 133 -17.09 -1.72 7.98
N SER A 134 -15.99 -1.03 8.33
CA SER A 134 -15.96 -0.05 9.41
C SER A 134 -15.98 1.38 8.86
N ASP A 135 -16.48 2.31 9.65
CA ASP A 135 -16.63 3.71 9.22
C ASP A 135 -15.28 4.43 9.07
N GLU A 136 -14.26 3.99 9.79
CA GLU A 136 -12.95 4.62 9.80
C GLU A 136 -12.03 4.17 8.64
N GLU A 137 -12.39 3.08 7.96
CA GLU A 137 -11.58 2.48 6.91
C GLU A 137 -12.00 2.95 5.52
N VAL A 138 -11.06 2.80 4.56
CA VAL A 138 -11.35 3.02 3.14
C VAL A 138 -12.22 1.88 2.63
N LYS A 139 -13.44 2.21 2.21
CA LYS A 139 -14.44 1.28 1.67
C LYS A 139 -14.51 1.41 0.16
N TYR A 140 -15.06 0.39 -0.49
CA TYR A 140 -15.19 0.39 -1.93
C TYR A 140 -16.59 -0.06 -2.39
N THR A 141 -16.94 0.38 -3.58
CA THR A 141 -18.05 -0.16 -4.39
C THR A 141 -17.52 -0.61 -5.75
N THR A 142 -18.34 -1.35 -6.48
CA THR A 142 -17.99 -1.80 -7.84
C THR A 142 -19.04 -1.36 -8.85
N SER A 143 -18.61 -1.26 -10.11
CA SER A 143 -19.50 -1.15 -11.26
C SER A 143 -20.24 -2.46 -11.49
N ALA A 144 -21.19 -2.47 -12.44
CA ALA A 144 -21.92 -3.67 -12.85
C ALA A 144 -20.98 -4.75 -13.42
N GLU A 145 -19.83 -4.35 -13.98
CA GLU A 145 -18.80 -5.25 -14.51
C GLU A 145 -17.85 -5.80 -13.45
N GLY A 146 -17.98 -5.33 -12.20
CA GLY A 146 -17.17 -5.79 -11.06
C GLY A 146 -15.87 -5.05 -10.83
N TYR A 147 -15.59 -3.95 -11.53
CA TYR A 147 -14.42 -3.09 -11.27
C TYR A 147 -14.71 -2.08 -10.16
N ILE A 148 -13.67 -1.68 -9.44
CA ILE A 148 -13.77 -0.63 -8.40
C ILE A 148 -14.38 0.64 -9.01
N GLN A 149 -15.37 1.21 -8.33
CA GLN A 149 -16.03 2.45 -8.72
C GLN A 149 -15.76 3.58 -7.73
N GLU A 150 -16.02 3.36 -6.45
CA GLU A 150 -15.72 4.28 -5.35
C GLU A 150 -14.68 3.65 -4.43
N LEU A 151 -13.81 4.47 -3.85
CA LEU A 151 -12.73 4.02 -2.97
C LEU A 151 -12.38 5.15 -1.99
N SER A 152 -13.10 5.23 -0.86
CA SER A 152 -12.86 6.26 0.16
C SER A 152 -13.46 5.88 1.51
N LYS A 153 -13.07 6.63 2.55
CA LYS A 153 -13.67 6.51 3.89
C LYS A 153 -15.14 6.93 3.94
N THR A 154 -15.56 7.77 3.02
CA THR A 154 -16.92 8.33 2.97
C THR A 154 -17.92 7.50 2.18
N VAL A 155 -17.49 6.40 1.56
CA VAL A 155 -18.37 5.48 0.83
C VAL A 155 -19.44 4.93 1.77
N LYS A 156 -20.70 4.98 1.30
CA LYS A 156 -21.84 4.39 1.99
C LYS A 156 -22.26 3.11 1.30
N GLY A 157 -22.59 2.09 2.10
CA GLY A 157 -22.95 0.78 1.56
C GLY A 157 -21.80 0.06 0.87
N GLY A 158 -20.59 0.25 1.38
CA GLY A 158 -19.39 -0.41 0.85
C GLY A 158 -19.46 -1.93 0.91
N LEU A 159 -18.84 -2.58 -0.06
CA LEU A 159 -18.78 -4.06 -0.16
C LEU A 159 -17.70 -4.66 0.76
N GLY A 160 -16.77 -3.85 1.22
CA GLY A 160 -15.67 -4.24 2.08
C GLY A 160 -14.68 -3.09 2.27
N GLU A 161 -13.51 -3.41 2.80
CA GLU A 161 -12.42 -2.47 3.10
C GLU A 161 -11.23 -2.71 2.18
N ALA A 162 -10.54 -1.63 1.77
CA ALA A 162 -9.24 -1.72 1.12
C ALA A 162 -8.16 -2.07 2.15
N VAL A 163 -7.19 -2.89 1.76
CA VAL A 163 -6.18 -3.45 2.68
C VAL A 163 -4.84 -2.72 2.62
N GLY A 164 -4.66 -1.84 1.63
CA GLY A 164 -3.42 -1.08 1.51
C GLY A 164 -2.30 -1.80 0.75
N ILE A 165 -2.62 -2.80 -0.06
CA ILE A 165 -1.71 -3.48 -1.00
C ILE A 165 -2.32 -3.40 -2.38
N ASN A 166 -1.65 -2.72 -3.33
CA ASN A 166 -2.24 -2.32 -4.59
C ASN A 166 -1.23 -2.41 -5.73
N TYR A 167 -1.72 -2.48 -6.95
CA TYR A 167 -0.90 -2.49 -8.16
C TYR A 167 -1.47 -1.59 -9.23
N VAL A 168 -0.61 -0.84 -9.88
CA VAL A 168 -0.91 -0.11 -11.10
C VAL A 168 -0.17 -0.74 -12.28
N SER A 169 -0.89 -1.01 -13.37
CA SER A 169 -0.31 -1.55 -14.60
C SER A 169 0.61 -0.56 -15.28
N ARG A 170 1.41 -1.05 -16.22
CA ARG A 170 2.25 -0.21 -17.07
C ARG A 170 1.44 0.90 -17.76
N ASP A 171 0.32 0.52 -18.34
CA ASP A 171 -0.50 1.42 -19.14
C ASP A 171 -1.26 2.45 -18.31
N ASP A 172 -1.66 2.07 -17.09
CA ASP A 172 -2.39 2.95 -16.17
C ASP A 172 -1.49 3.89 -15.37
N LYS A 173 -0.21 3.59 -15.25
CA LYS A 173 0.70 4.33 -14.36
C LYS A 173 0.75 5.83 -14.63
N ALA A 174 0.81 6.23 -15.90
CA ALA A 174 0.85 7.65 -16.26
C ALA A 174 -0.45 8.38 -15.87
N ASN A 175 -1.60 7.73 -16.02
CA ASN A 175 -2.89 8.27 -15.61
C ASN A 175 -2.97 8.43 -14.10
N LEU A 176 -2.63 7.40 -13.35
CA LEU A 176 -2.60 7.47 -11.89
C LEU A 176 -1.65 8.58 -11.40
N LEU A 177 -0.45 8.65 -11.94
CA LEU A 177 0.53 9.66 -11.57
C LEU A 177 0.01 11.08 -11.80
N ARG A 178 -0.67 11.33 -12.93
CA ARG A 178 -1.30 12.63 -13.23
C ARG A 178 -2.38 12.97 -12.19
N GLN A 179 -3.23 12.03 -11.82
CA GLN A 179 -4.29 12.26 -10.86
C GLN A 179 -3.75 12.46 -9.43
N LEU A 180 -2.71 11.73 -9.03
CA LEU A 180 -2.03 11.95 -7.74
C LEU A 180 -1.46 13.37 -7.64
N GLY A 181 -1.04 13.96 -8.75
CA GLY A 181 -0.60 15.36 -8.79
C GLY A 181 -1.73 16.39 -8.65
N ARG A 182 -2.98 16.02 -8.95
CA ARG A 182 -4.15 16.89 -8.91
C ARG A 182 -4.93 16.89 -7.60
N VAL A 183 -4.85 15.79 -6.84
CA VAL A 183 -5.53 15.70 -5.54
C VAL A 183 -4.85 16.61 -4.52
N ASP A 184 -5.56 16.93 -3.45
CA ASP A 184 -5.04 17.79 -2.38
C ASP A 184 -3.85 17.14 -1.67
N ASP A 185 -2.99 17.95 -1.07
CA ASP A 185 -1.78 17.49 -0.39
C ASP A 185 -2.08 16.52 0.77
N GLN A 186 -3.22 16.66 1.42
CA GLN A 186 -3.67 15.80 2.51
C GLN A 186 -4.48 14.58 2.06
N ASP A 187 -4.73 14.43 0.76
CA ASP A 187 -5.46 13.27 0.25
C ASP A 187 -4.63 11.98 0.32
N TYR A 188 -5.32 10.88 0.54
CA TYR A 188 -4.75 9.54 0.40
C TYR A 188 -4.62 9.16 -1.07
N PHE A 189 -3.79 8.17 -1.39
CA PHE A 189 -3.61 7.70 -2.76
C PHE A 189 -4.91 7.14 -3.38
N GLU A 190 -5.84 6.65 -2.57
CA GLU A 190 -7.13 6.13 -3.03
C GLU A 190 -7.94 7.21 -3.76
N ARG A 191 -7.81 8.48 -3.38
CA ARG A 191 -8.45 9.58 -4.12
C ARG A 191 -7.89 9.73 -5.53
N GLY A 192 -6.59 9.53 -5.69
CA GLY A 192 -5.95 9.49 -7.03
C GLY A 192 -6.46 8.33 -7.88
N ILE A 193 -6.66 7.16 -7.28
CA ILE A 193 -7.24 5.98 -7.95
C ILE A 193 -8.68 6.28 -8.40
N GLU A 194 -9.53 6.84 -7.52
CA GLU A 194 -10.89 7.24 -7.87
C GLU A 194 -10.94 8.19 -9.07
N LEU A 195 -10.11 9.24 -9.06
CA LEU A 195 -10.04 10.19 -10.18
C LEU A 195 -9.58 9.53 -11.48
N ALA A 196 -8.64 8.60 -11.42
CA ALA A 196 -8.20 7.86 -12.60
C ALA A 196 -9.32 6.95 -13.15
N ILE A 197 -10.12 6.35 -12.27
CA ILE A 197 -11.31 5.59 -12.67
C ILE A 197 -12.34 6.52 -13.34
N GLU A 198 -12.66 7.65 -12.71
CA GLU A 198 -13.68 8.58 -13.19
C GLU A 198 -13.30 9.28 -14.49
N GLN A 199 -12.07 9.77 -14.59
CA GLN A 199 -11.63 10.67 -15.66
C GLN A 199 -10.87 9.96 -16.77
N ASP A 200 -10.11 8.93 -16.44
CA ASP A 200 -9.26 8.20 -17.40
C ASP A 200 -9.81 6.82 -17.75
N ARG A 201 -10.95 6.42 -17.15
CA ARG A 201 -11.58 5.10 -17.32
C ARG A 201 -10.65 3.96 -16.95
N MET A 202 -9.80 4.16 -15.94
CA MET A 202 -8.92 3.13 -15.42
C MET A 202 -9.75 1.97 -14.87
N LEU A 203 -9.43 0.74 -15.29
CA LEU A 203 -10.09 -0.47 -14.80
C LEU A 203 -9.27 -1.06 -13.65
N VAL A 204 -9.84 -1.07 -12.45
CA VAL A 204 -9.20 -1.57 -11.24
C VAL A 204 -9.99 -2.73 -10.69
N GLU A 205 -9.38 -3.93 -10.63
CA GLU A 205 -10.04 -5.10 -10.06
C GLU A 205 -9.93 -5.11 -8.53
N PRO A 206 -11.00 -5.48 -7.81
CA PRO A 206 -10.88 -5.86 -6.41
C PRO A 206 -10.31 -7.28 -6.30
N VAL A 207 -9.22 -7.43 -5.57
CA VAL A 207 -8.64 -8.76 -5.24
C VAL A 207 -9.02 -9.12 -3.82
N ASN A 208 -9.96 -10.03 -3.67
CA ASN A 208 -10.48 -10.45 -2.37
C ASN A 208 -9.46 -11.33 -1.63
N ILE A 209 -9.06 -10.88 -0.44
CA ILE A 209 -8.15 -11.59 0.45
C ILE A 209 -8.78 -11.88 1.82
N SER A 210 -10.11 -11.94 1.89
CA SER A 210 -10.85 -12.10 3.17
C SER A 210 -10.56 -13.40 3.92
N ASP A 211 -10.07 -14.42 3.21
CA ASP A 211 -9.64 -15.71 3.78
C ASP A 211 -8.19 -15.70 4.30
N LEU A 212 -7.46 -14.59 4.13
CA LEU A 212 -6.09 -14.41 4.56
C LEU A 212 -6.02 -13.31 5.62
N TYR A 213 -5.01 -13.35 6.51
CA TYR A 213 -4.85 -12.25 7.42
C TYR A 213 -4.15 -11.07 6.75
N ALA A 214 -4.62 -9.87 7.10
CA ALA A 214 -3.97 -8.59 6.83
C ALA A 214 -4.44 -7.61 7.90
N VAL A 215 -3.51 -7.04 8.64
CA VAL A 215 -3.79 -6.14 9.76
C VAL A 215 -3.00 -4.86 9.58
N GLU A 216 -3.70 -3.75 9.42
CA GLU A 216 -3.12 -2.41 9.50
C GLU A 216 -2.91 -2.06 10.98
N VAL A 217 -1.67 -1.73 11.35
CA VAL A 217 -1.29 -1.47 12.74
C VAL A 217 -1.29 0.02 13.00
N ASP A 218 -2.41 0.54 13.49
CA ASP A 218 -2.55 1.94 13.90
C ASP A 218 -2.49 2.13 15.41
N PHE A 219 -3.06 1.21 16.16
CA PHE A 219 -3.16 1.24 17.62
C PHE A 219 -2.55 0.00 18.26
N ALA A 220 -2.41 0.01 19.59
CA ALA A 220 -1.86 -1.12 20.33
C ALA A 220 -2.68 -2.41 20.13
N GLU A 221 -4.00 -2.29 20.06
CA GLU A 221 -4.91 -3.42 19.83
C GLU A 221 -4.69 -4.07 18.46
N ASP A 222 -4.34 -3.27 17.45
CA ASP A 222 -4.01 -3.79 16.11
C ASP A 222 -2.72 -4.60 16.15
N LEU A 223 -1.73 -4.12 16.89
CA LEU A 223 -0.47 -4.84 17.08
C LEU A 223 -0.70 -6.19 17.80
N GLU A 224 -1.56 -6.21 18.82
CA GLU A 224 -1.95 -7.45 19.49
C GLU A 224 -2.61 -8.43 18.51
N ARG A 225 -3.51 -7.94 17.66
CA ARG A 225 -4.15 -8.77 16.61
C ARG A 225 -3.13 -9.29 15.59
N ALA A 226 -2.23 -8.44 15.12
CA ALA A 226 -1.19 -8.85 14.18
C ALA A 226 -0.30 -9.95 14.76
N ASN A 227 0.05 -9.84 16.04
CA ASN A 227 0.87 -10.82 16.77
C ASN A 227 0.22 -12.20 16.94
N LEU A 228 -1.08 -12.34 16.69
CA LEU A 228 -1.75 -13.65 16.69
C LEU A 228 -1.38 -14.49 15.45
N PHE A 229 -0.85 -13.88 14.41
CA PHE A 229 -0.57 -14.52 13.12
C PHE A 229 0.93 -14.77 12.86
N VAL A 230 1.82 -14.16 13.64
CA VAL A 230 3.27 -14.22 13.43
C VAL A 230 4.01 -14.88 14.59
#